data_58131b84dd2d0e5de82521a103519c36
#
_entry.id   58131b84dd2d0e5de82521a103519c36
#
_cell.length_a   1.000
_cell.length_b   1.000
_cell.length_c   1.000
_cell.angle_alpha   90.00
_cell.angle_beta   90.00
_cell.angle_gamma   90.00
#
_symmetry.space_group_name_H-M   'P 1'
#
loop_
_entity.id
_entity.type
_entity.pdbx_description
1 polymer ?
#
loop_
_entity_poly.entity_id
_entity_poly.type
_entity_poly.pdbx_seq_one_letter_code
_entity_poly.pdbx_strand_id
1 'polypeptide(L)'
;MSNGFRLLRIEYLFSVLVPCLLSVYLNKYEITAHIWILAGFAFYAITGNTLNDVIDMKDPNEIETLERVHGYSRKEILTISLACFLIGTLCFMNSIIIYPILGIYLIIIVILVIIYCLFKSLVIINHLILGISHIVLPWLMIKINAGDIILGFFPDLTVFELLILLSVASVGFTGQMLHELIDGDSLSKLSPKASQVVIWIASLVSLAIAIISLIITQFIIFLPIIFFPFGIMYIFRKPRKDLLGRTSLKDVGIILGNLILVYTIILIIAP
;
A
#
# COMPACT_ATOMS: atom_id res chain seq x y z
N MET A 1 9.69 20.86 -7.82
CA MET A 1 9.45 20.52 -6.40
C MET A 1 10.77 20.59 -5.67
N SER A 2 10.79 21.08 -4.42
CA SER A 2 12.01 21.03 -3.61
C SER A 2 12.40 19.58 -3.33
N ASN A 3 13.70 19.28 -3.26
CA ASN A 3 14.20 17.91 -3.03
C ASN A 3 13.62 17.25 -1.76
N GLY A 4 13.26 18.05 -0.75
CA GLY A 4 12.66 17.54 0.49
C GLY A 4 11.29 16.86 0.33
N PHE A 5 10.42 17.41 -0.52
CA PHE A 5 9.11 16.76 -0.78
C PHE A 5 9.26 15.44 -1.52
N ARG A 6 10.24 15.34 -2.43
CA ARG A 6 10.53 14.07 -3.14
C ARG A 6 11.05 12.99 -2.20
N LEU A 7 11.80 13.37 -1.16
CA LEU A 7 12.33 12.43 -0.16
C LEU A 7 11.22 11.79 0.68
N LEU A 8 10.19 12.55 1.05
CA LEU A 8 9.09 12.03 1.90
C LEU A 8 8.15 11.10 1.15
N ARG A 9 8.15 11.12 -0.18
CA ARG A 9 7.30 10.28 -1.05
C ARG A 9 5.83 10.33 -0.65
N ILE A 10 5.33 11.53 -0.34
CA ILE A 10 3.95 11.78 0.11
C ILE A 10 2.92 11.27 -0.91
N GLU A 11 3.30 11.25 -2.19
CA GLU A 11 2.48 10.75 -3.29
C GLU A 11 2.14 9.25 -3.19
N TYR A 12 2.79 8.49 -2.31
CA TYR A 12 2.51 7.08 -2.07
C TYR A 12 1.60 6.83 -0.86
N LEU A 13 1.17 7.86 -0.14
CA LEU A 13 0.31 7.71 1.04
C LEU A 13 -1.03 7.02 0.73
N PHE A 14 -1.50 7.09 -0.52
CA PHE A 14 -2.71 6.40 -0.93
C PHE A 14 -2.65 4.89 -0.65
N SER A 15 -1.47 4.28 -0.71
CA SER A 15 -1.30 2.83 -0.55
C SER A 15 -1.78 2.31 0.82
N VAL A 16 -1.68 3.13 1.86
CA VAL A 16 -2.11 2.78 3.22
C VAL A 16 -3.38 3.53 3.63
N LEU A 17 -3.59 4.76 3.15
CA LEU A 17 -4.76 5.55 3.54
C LEU A 17 -6.04 5.09 2.86
N VAL A 18 -5.99 4.64 1.59
CA VAL A 18 -7.19 4.12 0.90
C VAL A 18 -7.80 2.93 1.63
N PRO A 19 -7.07 1.89 2.02
CA PRO A 19 -7.64 0.79 2.82
C PRO A 19 -8.26 1.24 4.13
N CYS A 20 -7.60 2.16 4.85
CA CYS A 20 -8.14 2.73 6.09
C CYS A 20 -9.48 3.45 5.85
N LEU A 21 -9.51 4.33 4.85
CA LEU A 21 -10.71 5.12 4.52
C LEU A 21 -11.83 4.24 3.99
N LEU A 22 -11.53 3.19 3.23
CA LEU A 22 -12.54 2.22 2.78
C LEU A 22 -13.14 1.47 3.96
N SER A 23 -12.34 1.11 4.98
CA SER A 23 -12.84 0.51 6.22
C SER A 23 -13.79 1.48 6.95
N VAL A 24 -13.43 2.78 7.03
CA VAL A 24 -14.30 3.84 7.60
C VAL A 24 -15.61 3.93 6.80
N TYR A 25 -15.53 4.01 5.47
CA TYR A 25 -16.69 4.17 4.60
C TYR A 25 -17.68 3.00 4.70
N LEU A 26 -17.18 1.77 4.57
CA LEU A 26 -18.03 0.56 4.55
C LEU A 26 -18.74 0.32 5.87
N ASN A 27 -18.08 0.64 6.98
CA ASN A 27 -18.66 0.46 8.32
C ASN A 27 -19.40 1.71 8.82
N LYS A 28 -19.45 2.79 8.02
CA LYS A 28 -20.09 4.07 8.37
C LYS A 28 -19.54 4.67 9.68
N TYR A 29 -18.23 4.48 9.91
CA TYR A 29 -17.60 5.08 11.07
C TYR A 29 -17.43 6.59 10.88
N GLU A 30 -17.42 7.33 11.98
CA GLU A 30 -17.13 8.75 11.96
C GLU A 30 -15.63 8.99 11.71
N ILE A 31 -15.29 9.65 10.60
CA ILE A 31 -13.89 9.85 10.20
C ILE A 31 -13.06 10.60 11.24
N THR A 32 -13.68 11.53 11.97
CA THR A 32 -13.02 12.33 13.02
C THR A 32 -12.50 11.48 14.16
N ALA A 33 -13.18 10.36 14.50
CA ALA A 33 -12.75 9.41 15.50
C ALA A 33 -11.47 8.64 15.10
N HIS A 34 -11.14 8.64 13.81
CA HIS A 34 -9.99 7.91 13.25
C HIS A 34 -8.84 8.80 12.77
N ILE A 35 -8.96 10.14 12.93
CA ILE A 35 -7.99 11.08 12.33
C ILE A 35 -6.56 10.85 12.84
N TRP A 36 -6.39 10.51 14.11
CA TRP A 36 -5.08 10.24 14.69
C TRP A 36 -4.46 8.96 14.17
N ILE A 37 -5.24 7.87 14.05
CA ILE A 37 -4.72 6.61 13.50
C ILE A 37 -4.40 6.75 12.00
N LEU A 38 -5.19 7.53 11.24
CA LEU A 38 -4.90 7.87 9.83
C LEU A 38 -3.60 8.67 9.71
N ALA A 39 -3.41 9.69 10.58
CA ALA A 39 -2.16 10.44 10.64
C ALA A 39 -0.98 9.55 11.02
N GLY A 40 -1.15 8.64 11.98
CA GLY A 40 -0.15 7.65 12.36
C GLY A 40 0.30 6.80 11.17
N PHE A 41 -0.63 6.29 10.38
CA PHE A 41 -0.32 5.53 9.17
C PHE A 41 0.39 6.37 8.11
N ALA A 42 0.02 7.64 7.92
CA ALA A 42 0.71 8.53 7.00
C ALA A 42 2.19 8.70 7.40
N PHE A 43 2.48 8.94 8.69
CA PHE A 43 3.86 9.05 9.18
C PHE A 43 4.62 7.72 9.10
N TYR A 44 3.96 6.58 9.32
CA TYR A 44 4.58 5.26 9.18
C TYR A 44 4.89 4.93 7.71
N ALA A 45 4.06 5.34 6.77
CA ALA A 45 4.35 5.20 5.34
C ALA A 45 5.59 6.02 4.95
N ILE A 46 5.70 7.27 5.42
CA ILE A 46 6.90 8.10 5.22
C ILE A 46 8.13 7.42 5.86
N THR A 47 7.99 6.87 7.06
CA THR A 47 9.06 6.13 7.74
C THR A 47 9.54 4.94 6.90
N GLY A 48 8.62 4.12 6.40
CA GLY A 48 8.94 2.98 5.54
C GLY A 48 9.66 3.40 4.27
N ASN A 49 9.17 4.43 3.59
CA ASN A 49 9.77 4.97 2.37
C ASN A 49 11.20 5.49 2.61
N THR A 50 11.39 6.30 3.66
CA THR A 50 12.71 6.87 3.98
C THR A 50 13.70 5.82 4.49
N LEU A 51 13.24 4.82 5.26
CA LEU A 51 14.05 3.70 5.68
C LEU A 51 14.50 2.86 4.47
N ASN A 52 13.60 2.62 3.53
CA ASN A 52 13.93 1.94 2.29
C ASN A 52 15.02 2.70 1.51
N ASP A 53 14.87 4.02 1.37
CA ASP A 53 15.86 4.86 0.70
C ASP A 53 17.25 4.79 1.40
N VAL A 54 17.29 4.74 2.73
CA VAL A 54 18.55 4.56 3.51
C VAL A 54 19.25 3.24 3.19
N ILE A 55 18.49 2.18 2.92
CA ILE A 55 19.01 0.86 2.57
C ILE A 55 19.50 0.86 1.12
N ASP A 56 18.69 1.40 0.21
CA ASP A 56 18.92 1.43 -1.24
C ASP A 56 20.08 2.36 -1.65
N MET A 57 20.40 3.40 -0.85
CA MET A 57 21.58 4.25 -1.08
C MET A 57 22.91 3.50 -1.21
N LYS A 58 22.94 2.22 -0.83
CA LYS A 58 24.15 1.38 -0.94
C LYS A 58 24.27 0.70 -2.30
N ASP A 59 23.18 0.62 -3.05
CA ASP A 59 23.18 -0.02 -4.37
C ASP A 59 23.35 1.04 -5.46
N PRO A 60 24.46 1.02 -6.24
CA PRO A 60 24.69 1.97 -7.31
C PRO A 60 23.70 1.82 -8.49
N ASN A 61 22.95 0.72 -8.54
CA ASN A 61 21.93 0.49 -9.58
C ASN A 61 20.60 1.17 -9.27
N GLU A 62 20.38 1.60 -8.03
CA GLU A 62 19.17 2.30 -7.57
C GLU A 62 19.19 3.80 -7.96
N ILE A 63 19.22 4.07 -9.28
CA ILE A 63 19.41 5.43 -9.84
C ILE A 63 18.34 6.40 -9.33
N GLU A 64 17.06 6.01 -9.33
CA GLU A 64 15.97 6.86 -8.84
C GLU A 64 16.14 7.23 -7.37
N THR A 65 16.54 6.28 -6.55
CA THR A 65 16.81 6.51 -5.12
C THR A 65 17.97 7.47 -4.96
N LEU A 66 19.08 7.24 -5.67
CA LEU A 66 20.27 8.09 -5.61
C LEU A 66 19.98 9.53 -6.07
N GLU A 67 19.16 9.73 -7.11
CA GLU A 67 18.72 11.05 -7.54
C GLU A 67 17.81 11.74 -6.49
N ARG A 68 16.90 10.98 -5.87
CA ARG A 68 15.97 11.48 -4.86
C ARG A 68 16.67 11.92 -3.59
N VAL A 69 17.64 11.15 -3.14
CA VAL A 69 18.41 11.43 -1.91
C VAL A 69 19.61 12.34 -2.14
N HIS A 70 19.85 12.79 -3.37
CA HIS A 70 20.97 13.65 -3.70
C HIS A 70 21.00 14.90 -2.81
N GLY A 71 22.15 15.13 -2.18
CA GLY A 71 22.36 16.23 -1.23
C GLY A 71 22.02 15.91 0.23
N TYR A 72 21.55 14.70 0.52
CA TYR A 72 21.31 14.24 1.89
C TYR A 72 22.31 13.16 2.29
N SER A 73 22.82 13.25 3.50
CA SER A 73 23.57 12.17 4.11
C SER A 73 22.65 11.06 4.63
N ARG A 74 23.15 9.84 4.69
CA ARG A 74 22.45 8.69 5.26
C ARG A 74 21.93 8.97 6.68
N LYS A 75 22.71 9.72 7.50
CA LYS A 75 22.33 10.06 8.87
C LYS A 75 21.12 11.02 8.90
N GLU A 76 21.08 12.00 8.00
CA GLU A 76 19.96 12.95 7.90
C GLU A 76 18.66 12.23 7.53
N ILE A 77 18.69 11.33 6.53
CA ILE A 77 17.51 10.57 6.13
C ILE A 77 17.05 9.65 7.26
N LEU A 78 17.98 8.98 7.94
CA LEU A 78 17.65 8.13 9.10
C LEU A 78 17.05 8.94 10.25
N THR A 79 17.52 10.18 10.47
CA THR A 79 16.94 11.09 11.47
C THR A 79 15.51 11.49 11.11
N ILE A 80 15.23 11.78 9.83
CA ILE A 80 13.89 12.06 9.33
C ILE A 80 12.99 10.83 9.51
N SER A 81 13.49 9.65 9.14
CA SER A 81 12.76 8.40 9.32
C SER A 81 12.38 8.16 10.80
N LEU A 82 13.34 8.33 11.71
CA LEU A 82 13.10 8.19 13.14
C LEU A 82 12.12 9.22 13.68
N ALA A 83 12.22 10.48 13.23
CA ALA A 83 11.28 11.52 13.64
C ALA A 83 9.85 11.19 13.20
N CYS A 84 9.66 10.77 11.94
CA CYS A 84 8.37 10.34 11.44
C CYS A 84 7.84 9.10 12.19
N PHE A 85 8.70 8.13 12.49
CA PHE A 85 8.34 6.97 13.31
C PHE A 85 7.82 7.36 14.70
N LEU A 86 8.53 8.26 15.39
CA LEU A 86 8.14 8.73 16.71
C LEU A 86 6.81 9.51 16.67
N ILE A 87 6.65 10.42 15.71
CA ILE A 87 5.39 11.17 15.54
C ILE A 87 4.24 10.23 15.23
N GLY A 88 4.44 9.28 14.31
CA GLY A 88 3.44 8.26 13.99
C GLY A 88 3.06 7.43 15.21
N THR A 89 4.04 7.00 16.01
CA THR A 89 3.80 6.27 17.26
C THR A 89 2.96 7.10 18.23
N LEU A 90 3.27 8.38 18.41
CA LEU A 90 2.48 9.29 19.25
C LEU A 90 1.03 9.41 18.77
N CYS A 91 0.82 9.44 17.46
CA CYS A 91 -0.54 9.45 16.90
C CYS A 91 -1.33 8.18 17.26
N PHE A 92 -0.68 7.01 17.32
CA PHE A 92 -1.35 5.76 17.73
C PHE A 92 -1.58 5.64 19.25
N MET A 93 -0.87 6.41 20.08
CA MET A 93 -0.86 6.22 21.55
C MET A 93 -2.25 6.22 22.15
N ASN A 94 -3.11 7.18 21.79
CA ASN A 94 -4.47 7.24 22.33
C ASN A 94 -5.27 5.97 22.01
N SER A 95 -5.19 5.51 20.77
CA SER A 95 -5.85 4.29 20.32
C SER A 95 -5.30 3.04 21.00
N ILE A 96 -3.98 2.98 21.23
CA ILE A 96 -3.33 1.85 21.93
C ILE A 96 -3.70 1.82 23.41
N ILE A 97 -3.85 2.97 24.08
CA ILE A 97 -4.29 3.03 25.48
C ILE A 97 -5.71 2.48 25.62
N ILE A 98 -6.60 2.79 24.68
CA ILE A 98 -7.99 2.31 24.69
C ILE A 98 -8.05 0.82 24.28
N TYR A 99 -7.32 0.46 23.23
CA TYR A 99 -7.29 -0.89 22.66
C TYR A 99 -5.84 -1.40 22.57
N PRO A 100 -5.27 -1.99 23.64
CA PRO A 100 -3.85 -2.42 23.65
C PRO A 100 -3.46 -3.40 22.55
N ILE A 101 -4.41 -4.16 22.02
CA ILE A 101 -4.19 -5.06 20.89
C ILE A 101 -3.66 -4.33 19.63
N LEU A 102 -3.99 -3.05 19.43
CA LEU A 102 -3.44 -2.24 18.34
C LEU A 102 -1.92 -2.14 18.39
N GLY A 103 -1.33 -2.14 19.60
CA GLY A 103 0.12 -2.17 19.78
C GLY A 103 0.75 -3.44 19.18
N ILE A 104 0.10 -4.59 19.31
CA ILE A 104 0.56 -5.85 18.71
C ILE A 104 0.47 -5.77 17.18
N TYR A 105 -0.65 -5.30 16.62
CA TYR A 105 -0.80 -5.11 15.19
C TYR A 105 0.25 -4.15 14.62
N LEU A 106 0.54 -3.07 15.34
CA LEU A 106 1.55 -2.09 14.95
C LEU A 106 2.95 -2.70 14.93
N ILE A 107 3.31 -3.49 15.95
CA ILE A 107 4.59 -4.23 15.99
C ILE A 107 4.70 -5.17 14.79
N ILE A 108 3.63 -5.90 14.46
CA ILE A 108 3.61 -6.78 13.29
C ILE A 108 3.86 -5.99 12.00
N ILE A 109 3.19 -4.83 11.81
CA ILE A 109 3.42 -3.96 10.65
C ILE A 109 4.88 -3.55 10.56
N VAL A 110 5.47 -3.07 11.67
CA VAL A 110 6.88 -2.64 11.70
C VAL A 110 7.81 -3.79 11.32
N ILE A 111 7.60 -4.98 11.88
CA ILE A 111 8.39 -6.17 11.54
C ILE A 111 8.26 -6.51 10.05
N LEU A 112 7.04 -6.52 9.51
CA LEU A 112 6.80 -6.81 8.10
C LEU A 112 7.49 -5.79 7.17
N VAL A 113 7.43 -4.50 7.49
CA VAL A 113 8.11 -3.45 6.72
C VAL A 113 9.62 -3.62 6.77
N ILE A 114 10.20 -3.95 7.93
CA ILE A 114 11.64 -4.23 8.06
C ILE A 114 12.02 -5.45 7.22
N ILE A 115 11.25 -6.53 7.28
CA ILE A 115 11.49 -7.74 6.48
C ILE A 115 11.43 -7.38 4.98
N TYR A 116 10.44 -6.62 4.55
CA TYR A 116 10.33 -6.14 3.18
C TYR A 116 11.59 -5.39 2.74
N CYS A 117 12.05 -4.42 3.53
CA CYS A 117 13.23 -3.62 3.19
C CYS A 117 14.53 -4.46 3.12
N LEU A 118 14.63 -5.53 3.91
CA LEU A 118 15.85 -6.36 3.96
C LEU A 118 15.86 -7.49 2.91
N PHE A 119 14.70 -7.99 2.51
CA PHE A 119 14.55 -9.20 1.68
C PHE A 119 13.83 -8.95 0.36
N LYS A 120 14.11 -7.84 -0.32
CA LYS A 120 13.52 -7.46 -1.61
C LYS A 120 13.65 -8.52 -2.72
N SER A 121 14.61 -9.44 -2.62
CA SER A 121 14.85 -10.47 -3.64
C SER A 121 13.83 -11.61 -3.66
N LEU A 122 12.96 -11.70 -2.64
CA LEU A 122 11.95 -12.76 -2.52
C LEU A 122 10.72 -12.41 -3.36
N VAL A 123 10.69 -12.89 -4.60
CA VAL A 123 9.54 -12.75 -5.51
C VAL A 123 8.26 -13.26 -4.82
N ILE A 124 7.12 -12.64 -5.05
CA ILE A 124 5.81 -13.00 -4.49
C ILE A 124 5.69 -12.74 -2.98
N ILE A 125 6.63 -13.25 -2.15
CA ILE A 125 6.57 -13.09 -0.69
C ILE A 125 6.62 -11.61 -0.30
N ASN A 126 7.45 -10.84 -0.97
CA ASN A 126 7.58 -9.39 -0.78
C ASN A 126 6.27 -8.66 -1.01
N HIS A 127 5.55 -9.03 -2.07
CA HIS A 127 4.25 -8.45 -2.40
C HIS A 127 3.17 -8.81 -1.37
N LEU A 128 3.21 -10.06 -0.86
CA LEU A 128 2.32 -10.48 0.21
C LEU A 128 2.59 -9.70 1.50
N ILE A 129 3.85 -9.50 1.85
CA ILE A 129 4.26 -8.70 3.01
C ILE A 129 3.74 -7.28 2.91
N LEU A 130 3.92 -6.63 1.74
CA LEU A 130 3.39 -5.27 1.51
C LEU A 130 1.87 -5.25 1.51
N GLY A 131 1.20 -6.20 0.86
CA GLY A 131 -0.26 -6.30 0.88
C GLY A 131 -0.81 -6.43 2.29
N ILE A 132 -0.19 -7.26 3.13
CA ILE A 132 -0.60 -7.43 4.52
C ILE A 132 -0.32 -6.16 5.33
N SER A 133 0.89 -5.59 5.24
CA SER A 133 1.30 -4.44 6.07
C SER A 133 0.64 -3.12 5.65
N HIS A 134 0.32 -2.92 4.38
CA HIS A 134 -0.22 -1.65 3.87
C HIS A 134 -1.73 -1.68 3.60
N ILE A 135 -2.33 -2.86 3.47
CA ILE A 135 -3.76 -2.97 3.13
C ILE A 135 -4.51 -3.69 4.24
N VAL A 136 -4.14 -4.95 4.54
CA VAL A 136 -4.94 -5.79 5.44
C VAL A 136 -4.87 -5.28 6.89
N LEU A 137 -3.67 -5.14 7.45
CA LEU A 137 -3.52 -4.73 8.85
C LEU A 137 -4.04 -3.31 9.11
N PRO A 138 -3.77 -2.28 8.26
CA PRO A 138 -4.37 -0.96 8.43
C PRO A 138 -5.90 -0.98 8.43
N TRP A 139 -6.52 -1.75 7.52
CA TRP A 139 -7.98 -1.94 7.52
C TRP A 139 -8.49 -2.48 8.86
N LEU A 140 -7.88 -3.58 9.33
CA LEU A 140 -8.25 -4.23 10.59
C LEU A 140 -8.04 -3.30 11.80
N MET A 141 -6.97 -2.50 11.79
CA MET A 141 -6.69 -1.55 12.87
C MET A 141 -7.74 -0.42 12.95
N ILE A 142 -8.32 0.01 11.85
CA ILE A 142 -9.45 0.96 11.86
C ILE A 142 -10.65 0.34 12.58
N LYS A 143 -11.00 -0.92 12.31
CA LYS A 143 -12.11 -1.62 12.99
C LYS A 143 -11.85 -1.77 14.48
N ILE A 144 -10.64 -2.16 14.86
CA ILE A 144 -10.25 -2.26 16.26
C ILE A 144 -10.37 -0.90 16.96
N ASN A 145 -9.93 0.18 16.31
CA ASN A 145 -10.05 1.54 16.83
C ASN A 145 -11.50 2.02 16.98
N ALA A 146 -12.42 1.46 16.19
CA ALA A 146 -13.86 1.68 16.33
C ALA A 146 -14.49 0.84 17.45
N GLY A 147 -13.76 -0.08 18.08
CA GLY A 147 -14.28 -1.01 19.08
C GLY A 147 -14.99 -2.22 18.51
N ASP A 148 -14.90 -2.45 17.19
CA ASP A 148 -15.53 -3.55 16.49
C ASP A 148 -14.63 -4.80 16.55
N ILE A 149 -14.64 -5.47 17.71
CA ILE A 149 -13.71 -6.56 18.07
C ILE A 149 -14.47 -7.78 18.55
N ILE A 150 -14.14 -8.96 17.98
CA ILE A 150 -14.58 -10.26 18.47
C ILE A 150 -13.48 -10.89 19.33
N LEU A 151 -13.86 -11.51 20.45
CA LEU A 151 -12.96 -12.24 21.36
C LEU A 151 -11.75 -11.43 21.85
N GLY A 152 -11.81 -10.09 21.77
CA GLY A 152 -10.74 -9.20 22.23
C GLY A 152 -9.50 -9.12 21.34
N PHE A 153 -9.43 -9.90 20.25
CA PHE A 153 -8.24 -9.99 19.41
C PHE A 153 -8.49 -9.69 17.94
N PHE A 154 -9.62 -10.13 17.38
CA PHE A 154 -9.92 -10.03 15.96
C PHE A 154 -11.02 -9.02 15.71
N PRO A 155 -10.87 -8.16 14.69
CA PRO A 155 -11.97 -7.33 14.25
C PRO A 155 -13.09 -8.18 13.63
N ASP A 156 -14.33 -7.76 13.85
CA ASP A 156 -15.47 -8.39 13.22
C ASP A 156 -15.52 -8.02 11.74
N LEU A 157 -15.36 -9.00 10.86
CA LEU A 157 -15.41 -8.81 9.41
C LEU A 157 -16.66 -9.47 8.86
N THR A 158 -17.54 -8.68 8.28
CA THR A 158 -18.63 -9.22 7.47
C THR A 158 -18.09 -9.85 6.19
N VAL A 159 -18.85 -10.80 5.61
CA VAL A 159 -18.48 -11.41 4.32
C VAL A 159 -18.33 -10.33 3.23
N PHE A 160 -19.15 -9.29 3.26
CA PHE A 160 -19.08 -8.19 2.30
C PHE A 160 -17.78 -7.41 2.42
N GLU A 161 -17.39 -7.06 3.64
CA GLU A 161 -16.11 -6.38 3.90
C GLU A 161 -14.91 -7.24 3.48
N LEU A 162 -14.94 -8.54 3.83
CA LEU A 162 -13.87 -9.46 3.46
C LEU A 162 -13.70 -9.54 1.94
N LEU A 163 -14.79 -9.59 1.17
CA LEU A 163 -14.74 -9.61 -0.28
C LEU A 163 -14.15 -8.33 -0.87
N ILE A 164 -14.54 -7.16 -0.35
CA ILE A 164 -13.96 -5.88 -0.79
C ILE A 164 -12.49 -5.79 -0.38
N LEU A 165 -12.15 -6.15 0.85
CA LEU A 165 -10.75 -6.17 1.31
C LEU A 165 -9.87 -7.07 0.44
N LEU A 166 -10.33 -8.28 0.12
CA LEU A 166 -9.62 -9.20 -0.76
C LEU A 166 -9.46 -8.63 -2.18
N SER A 167 -10.48 -7.92 -2.68
CA SER A 167 -10.42 -7.26 -3.99
C SER A 167 -9.36 -6.15 -3.99
N VAL A 168 -9.37 -5.29 -2.99
CA VAL A 168 -8.37 -4.21 -2.84
C VAL A 168 -6.97 -4.78 -2.67
N ALA A 169 -6.81 -5.81 -1.83
CA ALA A 169 -5.52 -6.45 -1.60
C ALA A 169 -4.97 -7.12 -2.86
N SER A 170 -5.82 -7.82 -3.64
CA SER A 170 -5.39 -8.48 -4.89
C SER A 170 -5.03 -7.48 -5.99
N VAL A 171 -5.75 -6.37 -6.09
CA VAL A 171 -5.43 -5.27 -7.01
C VAL A 171 -4.12 -4.59 -6.60
N GLY A 172 -3.94 -4.30 -5.31
CA GLY A 172 -2.71 -3.75 -4.77
C GLY A 172 -1.50 -4.66 -5.03
N PHE A 173 -1.66 -5.96 -4.81
CA PHE A 173 -0.65 -6.98 -5.13
C PHE A 173 -0.24 -6.94 -6.61
N THR A 174 -1.22 -6.88 -7.51
CA THR A 174 -0.94 -6.82 -8.96
C THR A 174 -0.25 -5.51 -9.36
N GLY A 175 -0.63 -4.39 -8.74
CA GLY A 175 0.00 -3.09 -8.94
C GLY A 175 1.46 -3.07 -8.50
N GLN A 176 1.77 -3.70 -7.38
CA GLN A 176 3.15 -3.83 -6.88
C GLN A 176 4.02 -4.69 -7.80
N MET A 177 3.48 -5.77 -8.38
CA MET A 177 4.20 -6.56 -9.37
C MET A 177 4.60 -5.73 -10.61
N LEU A 178 3.73 -4.84 -11.05
CA LEU A 178 4.05 -3.91 -12.13
C LEU A 178 5.15 -2.92 -11.71
N HIS A 179 5.08 -2.41 -10.50
CA HIS A 179 6.09 -1.50 -9.94
C HIS A 179 7.48 -2.15 -9.90
N GLU A 180 7.60 -3.38 -9.40
CA GLU A 180 8.87 -4.12 -9.40
C GLU A 180 9.47 -4.35 -10.79
N LEU A 181 8.62 -4.59 -11.78
CA LEU A 181 9.11 -4.72 -13.17
C LEU A 181 9.66 -3.41 -13.73
N ILE A 182 9.12 -2.28 -13.32
CA ILE A 182 9.59 -0.95 -13.73
C ILE A 182 10.90 -0.62 -13.03
N ASP A 183 11.00 -0.92 -11.75
CA ASP A 183 12.18 -0.63 -10.92
C ASP A 183 13.36 -1.60 -11.19
N GLY A 184 13.11 -2.71 -11.88
CA GLY A 184 14.17 -3.67 -12.19
C GLY A 184 14.42 -4.72 -11.11
N ASP A 185 13.50 -4.85 -10.17
CA ASP A 185 13.58 -5.79 -9.03
C ASP A 185 13.38 -7.25 -9.46
N SER A 186 13.04 -8.09 -8.50
CA SER A 186 13.03 -9.56 -8.61
C SER A 186 12.30 -10.12 -9.84
N LEU A 187 11.15 -9.56 -10.22
CA LEU A 187 10.36 -9.99 -11.40
C LEU A 187 11.04 -9.65 -12.72
N SER A 188 11.88 -8.61 -12.78
CA SER A 188 12.61 -8.24 -13.99
C SER A 188 13.67 -9.25 -14.39
N LYS A 189 14.11 -10.11 -13.44
CA LYS A 189 15.08 -11.21 -13.67
C LYS A 189 14.48 -12.37 -14.44
N LEU A 190 13.15 -12.45 -14.52
CA LEU A 190 12.44 -13.45 -15.33
C LEU A 190 12.52 -13.11 -16.82
N SER A 191 12.34 -14.12 -17.68
CA SER A 191 12.16 -13.86 -19.11
C SER A 191 10.90 -13.01 -19.34
N PRO A 192 10.85 -12.14 -20.37
CA PRO A 192 9.69 -11.31 -20.65
C PRO A 192 8.38 -12.08 -20.79
N LYS A 193 8.46 -13.31 -21.31
CA LYS A 193 7.30 -14.21 -21.42
C LYS A 193 6.87 -14.74 -20.06
N ALA A 194 7.82 -15.10 -19.19
CA ALA A 194 7.51 -15.58 -17.85
C ALA A 194 6.91 -14.45 -17.00
N SER A 195 7.46 -13.23 -17.04
CA SER A 195 6.90 -12.06 -16.36
C SER A 195 5.48 -11.75 -16.85
N GLN A 196 5.25 -11.83 -18.16
CA GLN A 196 3.89 -11.67 -18.72
C GLN A 196 2.92 -12.69 -18.14
N VAL A 197 3.27 -13.98 -18.11
CA VAL A 197 2.42 -15.05 -17.61
C VAL A 197 2.08 -14.82 -16.11
N VAL A 198 3.08 -14.52 -15.31
CA VAL A 198 2.90 -14.25 -13.88
C VAL A 198 1.94 -13.08 -13.66
N ILE A 199 2.14 -11.96 -14.37
CA ILE A 199 1.27 -10.79 -14.25
C ILE A 199 -0.14 -11.08 -14.77
N TRP A 200 -0.29 -11.85 -15.82
CA TRP A 200 -1.60 -12.23 -16.33
C TRP A 200 -2.37 -13.10 -15.35
N ILE A 201 -1.70 -14.08 -14.73
CA ILE A 201 -2.32 -14.92 -13.68
C ILE A 201 -2.76 -14.04 -12.50
N ALA A 202 -1.89 -13.17 -11.99
CA ALA A 202 -2.23 -12.27 -10.89
C ALA A 202 -3.40 -11.34 -11.25
N SER A 203 -3.39 -10.77 -12.47
CA SER A 203 -4.46 -9.87 -12.95
C SER A 203 -5.79 -10.61 -13.12
N LEU A 204 -5.77 -11.85 -13.65
CA LEU A 204 -6.99 -12.67 -13.81
C LEU A 204 -7.58 -13.06 -12.46
N VAL A 205 -6.74 -13.45 -11.50
CA VAL A 205 -7.19 -13.77 -10.14
C VAL A 205 -7.79 -12.53 -9.49
N SER A 206 -7.10 -11.38 -9.57
CA SER A 206 -7.60 -10.10 -9.04
C SER A 206 -8.93 -9.69 -9.69
N LEU A 207 -9.04 -9.84 -11.01
CA LEU A 207 -10.28 -9.57 -11.76
C LEU A 207 -11.42 -10.49 -11.32
N ALA A 208 -11.17 -11.78 -11.18
CA ALA A 208 -12.17 -12.75 -10.72
C ALA A 208 -12.68 -12.41 -9.30
N ILE A 209 -11.76 -12.12 -8.37
CA ILE A 209 -12.11 -11.71 -7.01
C ILE A 209 -12.94 -10.42 -7.04
N ALA A 210 -12.53 -9.40 -7.83
CA ALA A 210 -13.25 -8.15 -7.93
C ALA A 210 -14.66 -8.32 -8.52
N ILE A 211 -14.82 -9.12 -9.58
CA ILE A 211 -16.13 -9.42 -10.19
C ILE A 211 -17.05 -10.14 -9.20
N ILE A 212 -16.54 -11.21 -8.54
CA ILE A 212 -17.31 -11.96 -7.54
C ILE A 212 -17.74 -11.04 -6.40
N SER A 213 -16.81 -10.20 -5.92
CA SER A 213 -17.09 -9.23 -4.89
C SER A 213 -18.21 -8.27 -5.29
N LEU A 214 -18.14 -7.68 -6.49
CA LEU A 214 -19.16 -6.75 -6.97
C LEU A 214 -20.53 -7.41 -7.17
N ILE A 215 -20.56 -8.65 -7.66
CA ILE A 215 -21.82 -9.40 -7.83
C ILE A 215 -22.48 -9.69 -6.48
N ILE A 216 -21.69 -10.13 -5.50
CA ILE A 216 -22.22 -10.51 -4.18
C ILE A 216 -22.61 -9.27 -3.35
N THR A 217 -21.73 -8.24 -3.35
CA THR A 217 -21.96 -7.04 -2.55
C THR A 217 -22.92 -6.05 -3.19
N GLN A 218 -23.07 -6.10 -4.51
CA GLN A 218 -23.84 -5.13 -5.32
C GLN A 218 -23.36 -3.67 -5.16
N PHE A 219 -22.15 -3.47 -4.64
CA PHE A 219 -21.54 -2.15 -4.47
C PHE A 219 -20.99 -1.63 -5.79
N ILE A 220 -21.86 -1.17 -6.70
CA ILE A 220 -21.49 -0.64 -8.03
C ILE A 220 -20.46 0.49 -7.93
N ILE A 221 -20.43 1.22 -6.82
CA ILE A 221 -19.47 2.29 -6.53
C ILE A 221 -18.01 1.79 -6.58
N PHE A 222 -17.76 0.49 -6.36
CA PHE A 222 -16.43 -0.11 -6.49
C PHE A 222 -16.15 -0.65 -7.91
N LEU A 223 -17.01 -0.43 -8.89
CA LEU A 223 -16.77 -0.82 -10.29
C LEU A 223 -15.39 -0.40 -10.83
N PRO A 224 -14.82 0.78 -10.49
CA PRO A 224 -13.48 1.15 -10.93
C PRO A 224 -12.38 0.14 -10.61
N ILE A 225 -12.54 -0.70 -9.58
CA ILE A 225 -11.54 -1.71 -9.19
C ILE A 225 -11.30 -2.76 -10.29
N ILE A 226 -12.29 -3.02 -11.16
CA ILE A 226 -12.18 -3.95 -12.28
C ILE A 226 -11.25 -3.41 -13.37
N PHE A 227 -11.25 -2.10 -13.61
CA PHE A 227 -10.47 -1.51 -14.70
C PHE A 227 -8.96 -1.59 -14.49
N PHE A 228 -8.51 -1.69 -13.24
CA PHE A 228 -7.09 -1.76 -12.94
C PHE A 228 -6.44 -3.05 -13.46
N PRO A 229 -6.92 -4.26 -13.13
CA PRO A 229 -6.40 -5.51 -13.71
C PRO A 229 -6.50 -5.56 -15.24
N PHE A 230 -7.59 -5.06 -15.82
CA PHE A 230 -7.71 -4.95 -17.28
C PHE A 230 -6.65 -4.06 -17.89
N GLY A 231 -6.38 -2.90 -17.29
CA GLY A 231 -5.33 -1.99 -17.74
C GLY A 231 -3.96 -2.67 -17.75
N ILE A 232 -3.63 -3.40 -16.69
CA ILE A 232 -2.39 -4.16 -16.57
C ILE A 232 -2.32 -5.26 -17.64
N MET A 233 -3.38 -6.06 -17.84
CA MET A 233 -3.43 -7.08 -18.88
C MET A 233 -3.25 -6.46 -20.27
N TYR A 234 -3.82 -5.29 -20.52
CA TYR A 234 -3.63 -4.57 -21.79
C TYR A 234 -2.18 -4.14 -22.00
N ILE A 235 -1.50 -3.63 -20.95
CA ILE A 235 -0.08 -3.29 -20.98
C ILE A 235 0.75 -4.52 -21.36
N PHE A 236 0.42 -5.68 -20.78
CA PHE A 236 1.10 -6.96 -21.00
C PHE A 236 0.46 -7.86 -22.07
N ARG A 237 -0.31 -7.30 -23.01
CA ARG A 237 -0.85 -8.10 -24.14
C ARG A 237 0.22 -8.77 -25.00
N LYS A 238 1.47 -8.26 -24.94
CA LYS A 238 2.66 -8.86 -25.54
C LYS A 238 3.78 -8.91 -24.49
N PRO A 239 4.72 -9.90 -24.59
CA PRO A 239 5.91 -9.87 -23.73
C PRO A 239 6.69 -8.57 -23.92
N ARG A 240 7.07 -7.92 -22.81
CA ARG A 240 7.76 -6.64 -22.84
C ARG A 240 9.14 -6.73 -22.21
N LYS A 241 10.14 -6.17 -22.89
CA LYS A 241 11.51 -5.97 -22.40
C LYS A 241 11.77 -4.51 -22.00
N ASP A 242 10.86 -3.61 -22.40
CA ASP A 242 11.04 -2.16 -22.40
C ASP A 242 10.38 -1.46 -21.20
N LEU A 243 10.07 -2.20 -20.13
CA LEU A 243 9.44 -1.63 -18.94
C LEU A 243 10.42 -1.06 -17.93
N LEU A 244 11.65 -1.57 -17.93
CA LEU A 244 12.69 -1.11 -17.04
C LEU A 244 12.93 0.40 -17.19
N GLY A 245 12.84 1.14 -16.09
CA GLY A 245 13.06 2.60 -16.08
C GLY A 245 11.95 3.42 -16.73
N ARG A 246 10.75 2.86 -17.00
CA ARG A 246 9.61 3.63 -17.50
C ARG A 246 8.92 4.40 -16.37
N THR A 247 9.54 5.45 -15.91
CA THR A 247 9.02 6.34 -14.86
C THR A 247 7.63 6.89 -15.20
N SER A 248 7.34 7.20 -16.46
CA SER A 248 6.03 7.68 -16.91
C SER A 248 4.88 6.71 -16.61
N LEU A 249 5.12 5.39 -16.65
CA LEU A 249 4.10 4.40 -16.32
C LEU A 249 3.91 4.30 -14.79
N LYS A 250 4.98 4.46 -14.03
CA LYS A 250 4.97 4.58 -12.57
C LYS A 250 4.19 5.82 -12.15
N ASP A 251 4.43 6.97 -12.79
CA ASP A 251 3.71 8.22 -12.54
C ASP A 251 2.20 8.08 -12.76
N VAL A 252 1.78 7.38 -13.82
CA VAL A 252 0.36 7.09 -14.05
C VAL A 252 -0.23 6.26 -12.92
N GLY A 253 0.48 5.26 -12.41
CA GLY A 253 0.05 4.46 -11.25
C GLY A 253 -0.12 5.31 -9.98
N ILE A 254 0.83 6.21 -9.72
CA ILE A 254 0.78 7.15 -8.59
C ILE A 254 -0.42 8.11 -8.71
N ILE A 255 -0.62 8.69 -9.90
CA ILE A 255 -1.76 9.59 -10.15
C ILE A 255 -3.08 8.85 -9.92
N LEU A 256 -3.24 7.65 -10.49
CA LEU A 256 -4.45 6.85 -10.30
C LEU A 256 -4.68 6.50 -8.82
N GLY A 257 -3.63 6.14 -8.08
CA GLY A 257 -3.72 5.88 -6.64
C GLY A 257 -4.22 7.10 -5.85
N ASN A 258 -3.70 8.28 -6.17
CA ASN A 258 -4.15 9.52 -5.53
C ASN A 258 -5.58 9.92 -5.95
N LEU A 259 -5.99 9.66 -7.19
CA LEU A 259 -7.38 9.85 -7.61
C LEU A 259 -8.32 8.93 -6.85
N ILE A 260 -7.93 7.67 -6.61
CA ILE A 260 -8.69 6.73 -5.78
C ILE A 260 -8.77 7.25 -4.33
N LEU A 261 -7.68 7.80 -3.79
CA LEU A 261 -7.68 8.42 -2.46
C LEU A 261 -8.71 9.56 -2.38
N VAL A 262 -8.68 10.49 -3.33
CA VAL A 262 -9.66 11.60 -3.41
C VAL A 262 -11.08 11.05 -3.56
N TYR A 263 -11.28 10.07 -4.43
CA TYR A 263 -12.57 9.43 -4.61
C TYR A 263 -13.09 8.81 -3.30
N THR A 264 -12.25 8.10 -2.56
CA THR A 264 -12.63 7.50 -1.27
C THR A 264 -12.99 8.55 -0.24
N ILE A 265 -12.27 9.69 -0.21
CA ILE A 265 -12.61 10.83 0.66
C ILE A 265 -14.00 11.39 0.29
N ILE A 266 -14.28 11.55 -1.02
CA ILE A 266 -15.58 12.05 -1.49
C ILE A 266 -16.71 11.11 -1.04
N LEU A 267 -16.52 9.78 -1.12
CA LEU A 267 -17.50 8.80 -0.66
C LEU A 267 -17.87 8.95 0.82
N ILE A 268 -16.91 9.37 1.65
CA ILE A 268 -17.12 9.54 3.09
C ILE A 268 -17.84 10.86 3.38
N ILE A 269 -17.48 11.94 2.65
CA ILE A 269 -18.00 13.29 2.93
C ILE A 269 -19.34 13.53 2.27
N ALA A 270 -19.60 12.92 1.12
CA ALA A 270 -20.83 13.07 0.33
C ALA A 270 -21.45 11.68 0.06
N PRO A 271 -21.92 10.98 1.11
CA PRO A 271 -22.47 9.64 1.03
C PRO A 271 -23.78 9.54 0.26
#